data_a9088a8c03942c0a235d80f8d95d4081
#
_entry.id   a9088a8c03942c0a235d80f8d95d4081
#
_cell.length_a   1.000
_cell.length_b   1.000
_cell.length_c   1.000
_cell.angle_alpha   90.00
_cell.angle_beta   90.00
_cell.angle_gamma   90.00
#
_symmetry.space_group_name_H-M   'P 1'
#
loop_
_entity.id
_entity.type
_entity.pdbx_description
1 polymer ?
#
loop_
_entity_poly.entity_id
_entity_poly.type
_entity_poly.pdbx_seq_one_letter_code
_entity_poly.pdbx_strand_id
1 'polypeptide(L)'
;MCIRDRWYLTCTKTGLRLRSVGENPGAADSVGVNILLYKYVHLILGSGIMGLGGFYMALNMGGSFEGSNCWINGYGWIAIALVIFANWNPLYAILGTLVFGFFNTLQIYSGSLAGAFPDALGWLNSIPSHLFKALPFLITAIVLVVTSIRKREGSGQPAALGLNYFREER
;
A
#
# COMPACT_ATOMS: atom_id res chain seq x y z
N MET A 1 -2.47 9.00 -9.55
CA MET A 1 -1.07 8.65 -9.29
C MET A 1 -0.73 7.26 -9.81
N CYS A 2 -1.36 6.19 -9.39
CA CYS A 2 -0.96 4.82 -9.77
C CYS A 2 -0.99 4.47 -11.27
N ILE A 3 -1.85 5.09 -12.10
CA ILE A 3 -1.83 4.88 -13.56
C ILE A 3 -0.56 5.48 -14.16
N ARG A 4 -0.19 6.67 -13.71
CA ARG A 4 1.04 7.36 -14.09
C ARG A 4 2.28 6.61 -13.60
N ASP A 5 2.23 6.03 -12.39
CA ASP A 5 3.33 5.25 -11.83
C ASP A 5 3.53 3.95 -12.61
N ARG A 6 2.44 3.28 -13.00
CA ARG A 6 2.52 2.12 -13.89
C ARG A 6 3.13 2.49 -15.25
N TRP A 7 2.66 3.58 -15.86
CA TRP A 7 3.22 4.07 -17.12
C TRP A 7 4.71 4.42 -16.97
N TYR A 8 5.08 5.09 -15.86
CA TYR A 8 6.48 5.40 -15.54
C TYR A 8 7.32 4.12 -15.45
N LEU A 9 6.89 3.13 -14.71
CA LEU A 9 7.64 1.89 -14.47
C LEU A 9 7.75 1.00 -15.72
N THR A 10 6.75 1.03 -16.61
CA THR A 10 6.73 0.12 -17.77
C THR A 10 7.15 0.80 -19.08
N CYS A 11 6.94 2.11 -19.22
CA CYS A 11 7.12 2.80 -20.49
C CYS A 11 8.32 3.76 -20.50
N THR A 12 8.97 4.03 -19.36
CA THR A 12 10.14 4.92 -19.33
C THR A 12 11.45 4.16 -19.15
N LYS A 13 12.54 4.71 -19.73
CA LYS A 13 13.89 4.15 -19.57
C LYS A 13 14.33 4.10 -18.10
N THR A 14 13.97 5.11 -17.31
CA THR A 14 14.25 5.18 -15.88
C THR A 14 13.48 4.13 -15.08
N GLY A 15 12.22 3.90 -15.40
CA GLY A 15 11.40 2.86 -14.78
C GLY A 15 11.90 1.45 -15.10
N LEU A 16 12.28 1.19 -16.35
CA LEU A 16 12.88 -0.09 -16.73
C LEU A 16 14.19 -0.36 -16.00
N ARG A 17 15.06 0.66 -15.87
CA ARG A 17 16.30 0.55 -15.08
C ARG A 17 16.01 0.31 -13.59
N LEU A 18 15.03 1.01 -13.02
CA LEU A 18 14.61 0.79 -11.65
C LEU A 18 14.14 -0.64 -11.41
N ARG A 19 13.35 -1.17 -12.35
CA ARG A 19 12.86 -2.54 -12.29
C ARG A 19 14.02 -3.55 -12.41
N SER A 20 14.98 -3.33 -13.31
CA SER A 20 16.16 -4.19 -13.42
C SER A 20 17.01 -4.19 -12.15
N VAL A 21 17.15 -3.05 -11.48
CA VAL A 21 17.82 -2.94 -10.17
C VAL A 21 17.07 -3.73 -9.08
N GLY A 22 15.74 -3.81 -9.15
CA GLY A 22 14.94 -4.59 -8.21
C GLY A 22 14.99 -6.10 -8.44
N GLU A 23 15.07 -6.53 -9.71
CA GLU A 23 15.08 -7.95 -10.07
C GLU A 23 16.49 -8.57 -10.01
N ASN A 24 17.46 -7.89 -10.61
CA ASN A 24 18.85 -8.37 -10.63
C ASN A 24 19.85 -7.19 -10.62
N PRO A 25 20.27 -6.76 -9.42
CA PRO A 25 21.19 -5.64 -9.29
C PRO A 25 22.56 -5.92 -9.94
N GLY A 26 23.05 -7.15 -9.92
CA GLY A 26 24.30 -7.52 -10.57
C GLY A 26 24.28 -7.33 -12.09
N ALA A 27 23.19 -7.72 -12.73
CA ALA A 27 22.99 -7.49 -14.16
C ALA A 27 22.83 -6.00 -14.48
N ALA A 28 22.15 -5.23 -13.62
CA ALA A 28 22.02 -3.79 -13.81
C ALA A 28 23.35 -3.06 -13.70
N ASP A 29 24.23 -3.47 -12.79
CA ASP A 29 25.58 -2.90 -12.63
C ASP A 29 26.47 -3.20 -13.84
N SER A 30 26.37 -4.40 -14.41
CA SER A 30 27.15 -4.78 -15.61
C SER A 30 26.84 -3.92 -16.83
N VAL A 31 25.61 -3.38 -16.92
CA VAL A 31 25.19 -2.45 -17.99
C VAL A 31 25.47 -0.99 -17.63
N GLY A 32 26.17 -0.73 -16.51
CA GLY A 32 26.59 0.62 -16.11
C GLY A 32 25.49 1.43 -15.39
N VAL A 33 24.47 0.78 -14.85
CA VAL A 33 23.43 1.47 -14.06
C VAL A 33 23.93 1.68 -12.64
N ASN A 34 23.95 2.93 -12.17
CA ASN A 34 24.33 3.24 -10.79
C ASN A 34 23.21 2.86 -9.81
N ILE A 35 23.34 1.67 -9.19
CA ILE A 35 22.33 1.08 -8.29
C ILE A 35 22.05 1.97 -7.09
N LEU A 36 23.10 2.51 -6.44
CA LEU A 36 22.98 3.33 -5.24
C LEU A 36 22.16 4.59 -5.53
N LEU A 37 22.46 5.29 -6.61
CA LEU A 37 21.75 6.49 -7.00
C LEU A 37 20.27 6.20 -7.25
N TYR A 38 19.95 5.12 -7.97
CA TYR A 38 18.56 4.74 -8.23
C TYR A 38 17.82 4.40 -6.94
N LYS A 39 18.42 3.64 -6.01
CA LYS A 39 17.83 3.31 -4.72
C LYS A 39 17.57 4.56 -3.88
N TYR A 40 18.55 5.43 -3.70
CA TYR A 40 18.41 6.63 -2.87
C TYR A 40 17.39 7.64 -3.44
N VAL A 41 17.46 7.93 -4.73
CA VAL A 41 16.52 8.88 -5.34
C VAL A 41 15.08 8.42 -5.20
N HIS A 42 14.80 7.16 -5.49
CA HIS A 42 13.42 6.64 -5.38
C HIS A 42 12.97 6.49 -3.92
N LEU A 43 13.87 6.19 -2.99
CA LEU A 43 13.57 6.17 -1.56
C LEU A 43 13.18 7.57 -1.06
N ILE A 44 13.98 8.60 -1.42
CA ILE A 44 13.69 10.00 -1.04
C ILE A 44 12.36 10.47 -1.64
N LEU A 45 12.12 10.17 -2.92
CA LEU A 45 10.84 10.53 -3.55
C LEU A 45 9.65 9.81 -2.90
N GLY A 46 9.78 8.52 -2.62
CA GLY A 46 8.74 7.74 -1.96
C GLY A 46 8.45 8.24 -0.55
N SER A 47 9.48 8.47 0.26
CA SER A 47 9.32 9.00 1.62
C SER A 47 8.76 10.42 1.63
N GLY A 48 9.13 11.25 0.65
CA GLY A 48 8.55 12.59 0.47
C GLY A 48 7.03 12.54 0.20
N ILE A 49 6.59 11.65 -0.68
CA ILE A 49 5.15 11.46 -0.97
C ILE A 49 4.40 10.92 0.27
N MET A 50 5.01 9.99 1.02
CA MET A 50 4.43 9.52 2.28
C MET A 50 4.33 10.63 3.31
N GLY A 51 5.35 11.49 3.42
CA GLY A 51 5.33 12.66 4.31
C GLY A 51 4.20 13.65 3.96
N LEU A 52 3.98 13.93 2.67
CA LEU A 52 2.85 14.75 2.22
C LEU A 52 1.50 14.10 2.56
N GLY A 53 1.38 12.78 2.42
CA GLY A 53 0.18 12.04 2.81
C GLY A 53 -0.09 12.12 4.31
N GLY A 54 0.94 11.97 5.14
CA GLY A 54 0.85 12.13 6.59
C GLY A 54 0.48 13.56 7.00
N PHE A 55 1.04 14.56 6.35
CA PHE A 55 0.69 15.96 6.57
C PHE A 55 -0.78 16.24 6.24
N TYR A 56 -1.26 15.76 5.08
CA TYR A 56 -2.67 15.87 4.71
C TYR A 56 -3.60 15.23 5.74
N MET A 57 -3.22 14.03 6.22
CA MET A 57 -3.98 13.33 7.26
C MET A 57 -4.04 14.11 8.56
N ALA A 58 -2.91 14.68 9.00
CA ALA A 58 -2.83 15.49 10.20
C ALA A 58 -3.74 16.72 10.13
N LEU A 59 -3.76 17.42 9.00
CA LEU A 59 -4.64 18.58 8.78
C LEU A 59 -6.13 18.19 8.81
N ASN A 60 -6.48 17.05 8.24
CA ASN A 60 -7.88 16.63 8.09
C ASN A 60 -8.48 16.08 9.40
N MET A 61 -7.64 15.51 10.28
CA MET A 61 -8.05 14.84 11.52
C MET A 61 -7.96 15.71 12.79
N GLY A 62 -7.76 17.03 12.66
CA GLY A 62 -7.86 17.95 13.78
C GLY A 62 -6.59 18.75 14.13
N GLY A 63 -5.53 18.66 13.34
CA GLY A 63 -4.36 19.54 13.41
C GLY A 63 -3.49 19.44 14.67
N SER A 64 -3.77 18.52 15.59
CA SER A 64 -2.99 18.31 16.81
C SER A 64 -2.35 16.93 16.86
N PHE A 65 -1.06 16.90 17.16
CA PHE A 65 -0.32 15.69 17.50
C PHE A 65 -0.32 15.53 19.04
N GLU A 66 -1.39 15.00 19.58
CA GLU A 66 -1.41 14.62 21.00
C GLU A 66 -0.90 13.18 21.18
N GLY A 67 0.12 13.03 22.04
CA GLY A 67 0.94 11.83 22.15
C GLY A 67 0.24 10.52 22.51
N SER A 68 -0.93 10.53 23.14
CA SER A 68 -1.66 9.31 23.50
C SER A 68 -2.79 8.95 22.51
N ASN A 69 -3.29 9.90 21.72
CA ASN A 69 -4.34 9.73 20.74
C ASN A 69 -3.86 10.05 19.33
N CYS A 70 -2.74 9.43 18.94
CA CYS A 70 -2.23 9.64 17.57
C CYS A 70 -3.22 9.05 16.56
N TRP A 71 -3.88 9.90 15.80
CA TRP A 71 -4.83 9.55 14.74
C TRP A 71 -4.24 8.61 13.68
N ILE A 72 -2.91 8.57 13.61
CA ILE A 72 -2.14 7.73 12.68
C ILE A 72 -1.94 6.30 13.24
N ASN A 73 -2.41 6.02 14.47
CA ASN A 73 -2.18 4.73 15.11
C ASN A 73 -2.71 3.56 14.27
N GLY A 74 -1.79 2.75 13.77
CA GLY A 74 -2.09 1.56 12.96
C GLY A 74 -2.22 1.78 11.46
N TYR A 75 -2.39 3.01 10.94
CA TYR A 75 -2.53 3.24 9.49
C TYR A 75 -1.28 2.86 8.69
N GLY A 76 -0.09 2.97 9.28
CA GLY A 76 1.15 2.50 8.65
C GLY A 76 1.14 0.99 8.40
N TRP A 77 0.64 0.20 9.36
CA TRP A 77 0.49 -1.24 9.21
C TRP A 77 -0.56 -1.61 8.15
N ILE A 78 -1.65 -0.86 8.09
CA ILE A 78 -2.67 -1.00 7.03
C ILE A 78 -2.06 -0.71 5.66
N ALA A 79 -1.22 0.31 5.53
CA ALA A 79 -0.54 0.63 4.27
C ALA A 79 0.38 -0.52 3.82
N ILE A 80 1.15 -1.12 4.72
CA ILE A 80 1.99 -2.29 4.43
C ILE A 80 1.13 -3.49 3.98
N ALA A 81 0.07 -3.78 4.74
CA ALA A 81 -0.87 -4.86 4.39
C ALA A 81 -1.49 -4.64 3.01
N LEU A 82 -1.79 -3.39 2.66
CA LEU A 82 -2.37 -3.00 1.38
C LEU A 82 -1.38 -3.17 0.22
N VAL A 83 -0.09 -2.88 0.42
CA VAL A 83 0.96 -3.14 -0.58
C VAL A 83 1.10 -4.64 -0.85
N ILE A 84 1.09 -5.45 0.21
CA ILE A 84 1.13 -6.92 0.10
C ILE A 84 -0.13 -7.43 -0.62
N PHE A 85 -1.32 -6.92 -0.26
CA PHE A 85 -2.58 -7.21 -0.93
C PHE A 85 -2.53 -6.91 -2.43
N ALA A 86 -1.96 -5.77 -2.79
CA ALA A 86 -1.80 -5.33 -4.17
C ALA A 86 -0.79 -6.17 -4.96
N ASN A 87 -0.10 -7.11 -4.31
CA ASN A 87 0.94 -7.93 -4.92
C ASN A 87 1.96 -7.08 -5.71
N TRP A 88 2.40 -5.96 -5.11
CA TRP A 88 3.34 -5.00 -5.69
C TRP A 88 2.86 -4.34 -7.00
N ASN A 89 1.59 -4.51 -7.36
CA ASN A 89 1.01 -3.94 -8.58
C ASN A 89 0.23 -2.64 -8.25
N PRO A 90 0.63 -1.49 -8.82
CA PRO A 90 0.00 -0.20 -8.52
C PRO A 90 -1.52 -0.15 -8.82
N LEU A 91 -2.00 -0.90 -9.80
CA LEU A 91 -3.44 -0.93 -10.13
C LEU A 91 -4.26 -1.64 -9.06
N TYR A 92 -3.76 -2.76 -8.54
CA TYR A 92 -4.42 -3.46 -7.44
C TYR A 92 -4.34 -2.66 -6.14
N ALA A 93 -3.32 -1.82 -5.98
CA ALA A 93 -3.24 -0.90 -4.85
C ALA A 93 -4.39 0.12 -4.84
N ILE A 94 -4.80 0.67 -6.00
CA ILE A 94 -5.98 1.55 -6.09
C ILE A 94 -7.24 0.80 -5.64
N LEU A 95 -7.44 -0.40 -6.16
CA LEU A 95 -8.61 -1.21 -5.81
C LEU A 95 -8.62 -1.53 -4.32
N GLY A 96 -7.46 -1.88 -3.76
CA GLY A 96 -7.31 -2.11 -2.33
C GLY A 96 -7.63 -0.87 -1.50
N THR A 97 -7.12 0.32 -1.86
CA THR A 97 -7.42 1.57 -1.14
C THR A 97 -8.89 1.92 -1.18
N LEU A 98 -9.59 1.68 -2.30
CA LEU A 98 -11.03 1.89 -2.41
C LEU A 98 -11.80 0.96 -1.49
N VAL A 99 -11.46 -0.33 -1.46
CA VAL A 99 -12.09 -1.32 -0.59
C VAL A 99 -11.89 -0.96 0.89
N PHE A 100 -10.65 -0.66 1.29
CA PHE A 100 -10.36 -0.25 2.67
C PHE A 100 -11.04 1.06 3.04
N GLY A 101 -11.03 2.06 2.15
CA GLY A 101 -11.71 3.34 2.35
C GLY A 101 -13.21 3.16 2.53
N PHE A 102 -13.83 2.31 1.71
CA PHE A 102 -15.26 1.99 1.81
C PHE A 102 -15.60 1.39 3.17
N PHE A 103 -14.88 0.36 3.64
CA PHE A 103 -15.16 -0.25 4.94
C PHE A 103 -14.87 0.69 6.11
N ASN A 104 -13.83 1.52 6.02
CA ASN A 104 -13.55 2.53 7.04
C ASN A 104 -14.66 3.58 7.12
N THR A 105 -15.15 4.05 5.98
CA THR A 105 -16.28 4.98 5.93
C THR A 105 -17.56 4.32 6.46
N LEU A 106 -17.84 3.10 6.06
CA LEU A 106 -19.00 2.34 6.53
C LEU A 106 -18.98 2.18 8.07
N GLN A 107 -17.81 1.92 8.65
CA GLN A 107 -17.64 1.83 10.10
C GLN A 107 -17.99 3.15 10.81
N ILE A 108 -17.50 4.29 10.29
CA ILE A 108 -17.74 5.61 10.90
C ILE A 108 -19.23 6.00 10.81
N TYR A 109 -19.85 5.74 9.67
CA TYR A 109 -21.22 6.18 9.39
C TYR A 109 -22.27 5.09 9.63
N SER A 110 -21.92 3.90 10.11
CA SER A 110 -22.87 2.79 10.32
C SER A 110 -24.07 3.18 11.19
N GLY A 111 -23.85 3.89 12.29
CA GLY A 111 -24.90 4.36 13.17
C GLY A 111 -25.83 5.40 12.51
N SER A 112 -25.27 6.33 11.75
CA SER A 112 -26.04 7.35 11.03
C SER A 112 -26.85 6.76 9.88
N LEU A 113 -26.29 5.80 9.17
CA LEU A 113 -26.95 5.07 8.08
C LEU A 113 -28.10 4.20 8.58
N ALA A 114 -27.91 3.49 9.70
CA ALA A 114 -28.97 2.70 10.32
C ALA A 114 -30.12 3.58 10.83
N GLY A 115 -29.82 4.80 11.30
CA GLY A 115 -30.84 5.78 11.70
C GLY A 115 -31.61 6.40 10.53
N ALA A 116 -30.94 6.61 9.39
CA ALA A 116 -31.55 7.20 8.19
C ALA A 116 -32.41 6.20 7.40
N PHE A 117 -32.07 4.92 7.42
CA PHE A 117 -32.77 3.85 6.68
C PHE A 117 -33.03 2.64 7.59
N PRO A 118 -33.97 2.77 8.58
CA PRO A 118 -34.21 1.71 9.57
C PRO A 118 -34.72 0.41 8.95
N ASP A 119 -35.51 0.48 7.89
CA ASP A 119 -36.13 -0.70 7.24
C ASP A 119 -35.15 -1.52 6.42
N ALA A 120 -34.14 -0.86 5.80
CA ALA A 120 -33.16 -1.54 4.94
C ALA A 120 -31.84 -1.89 5.66
N LEU A 121 -31.40 -1.06 6.58
CA LEU A 121 -30.06 -1.09 7.19
C LEU A 121 -30.10 -1.21 8.73
N GLY A 122 -31.27 -1.43 9.33
CA GLY A 122 -31.42 -1.58 10.78
C GLY A 122 -30.58 -2.72 11.37
N TRP A 123 -30.32 -3.77 10.59
CA TRP A 123 -29.43 -4.87 10.96
C TRP A 123 -27.96 -4.45 11.19
N LEU A 124 -27.53 -3.33 10.57
CA LEU A 124 -26.19 -2.78 10.79
C LEU A 124 -25.96 -2.37 12.26
N ASN A 125 -27.03 -1.93 12.94
CA ASN A 125 -26.97 -1.50 14.33
C ASN A 125 -26.78 -2.68 15.30
N SER A 126 -27.13 -3.89 14.86
CA SER A 126 -26.92 -5.12 15.63
C SER A 126 -25.47 -5.66 15.51
N ILE A 127 -24.69 -5.15 14.56
CA ILE A 127 -23.31 -5.57 14.35
C ILE A 127 -22.38 -4.68 15.18
N PRO A 128 -21.55 -5.24 16.08
CA PRO A 128 -20.58 -4.47 16.84
C PRO A 128 -19.60 -3.74 15.88
N SER A 129 -19.36 -2.46 16.15
CA SER A 129 -18.44 -1.63 15.35
C SER A 129 -17.04 -2.22 15.16
N HIS A 130 -16.60 -3.07 16.09
CA HIS A 130 -15.33 -3.79 16.02
C HIS A 130 -15.25 -4.80 14.86
N LEU A 131 -16.39 -5.39 14.46
CA LEU A 131 -16.45 -6.28 13.31
C LEU A 131 -16.18 -5.54 12.00
N PHE A 132 -16.68 -4.31 11.83
CA PHE A 132 -16.38 -3.48 10.67
C PHE A 132 -14.89 -3.13 10.57
N LYS A 133 -14.22 -2.93 11.72
CA LYS A 133 -12.76 -2.75 11.77
C LYS A 133 -11.99 -4.00 11.35
N ALA A 134 -12.50 -5.19 11.67
CA ALA A 134 -11.85 -6.46 11.36
C ALA A 134 -12.05 -6.89 9.89
N LEU A 135 -13.16 -6.47 9.24
CA LEU A 135 -13.49 -6.86 7.87
C LEU A 135 -12.37 -6.62 6.84
N PRO A 136 -11.74 -5.43 6.76
CA PRO A 136 -10.67 -5.19 5.81
C PRO A 136 -9.49 -6.16 6.00
N PHE A 137 -9.13 -6.47 7.25
CA PHE A 137 -8.04 -7.40 7.56
C PHE A 137 -8.39 -8.84 7.17
N LEU A 138 -9.64 -9.25 7.39
CA LEU A 138 -10.13 -10.57 7.00
C LEU A 138 -10.11 -10.72 5.48
N ILE A 139 -10.55 -9.70 4.75
CA ILE A 139 -10.51 -9.68 3.28
C ILE A 139 -9.07 -9.76 2.79
N THR A 140 -8.13 -9.00 3.40
CA THR A 140 -6.71 -9.10 3.02
C THR A 140 -6.14 -10.47 3.28
N ALA A 141 -6.46 -11.10 4.40
CA ALA A 141 -6.01 -12.47 4.71
C ALA A 141 -6.52 -13.47 3.65
N ILE A 142 -7.79 -13.40 3.29
CA ILE A 142 -8.36 -14.26 2.25
C ILE A 142 -7.66 -14.05 0.90
N VAL A 143 -7.48 -12.79 0.50
CA VAL A 143 -6.80 -12.48 -0.78
C VAL A 143 -5.35 -12.95 -0.77
N LEU A 144 -4.62 -12.81 0.35
CA LEU A 144 -3.26 -13.33 0.48
C LEU A 144 -3.22 -14.85 0.31
N VAL A 145 -4.14 -15.57 0.93
CA VAL A 145 -4.24 -17.03 0.78
C VAL A 145 -4.53 -17.39 -0.68
N VAL A 146 -5.52 -16.74 -1.30
CA VAL A 146 -5.88 -16.99 -2.70
C VAL A 146 -4.74 -16.68 -3.67
N THR A 147 -4.05 -15.55 -3.47
CA THR A 147 -2.91 -15.18 -4.32
C THR A 147 -1.70 -16.08 -4.09
N SER A 148 -1.49 -16.56 -2.87
CA SER A 148 -0.43 -17.52 -2.54
C SER A 148 -0.66 -18.89 -3.22
N ILE A 149 -1.92 -19.34 -3.28
CA ILE A 149 -2.29 -20.60 -3.96
C ILE A 149 -2.17 -20.44 -5.50
N ARG A 150 -2.52 -19.25 -6.01
CA ARG A 150 -2.46 -18.95 -7.46
C ARG A 150 -1.10 -18.41 -7.89
N LYS A 151 0.01 -18.88 -7.34
CA LYS A 151 1.36 -18.44 -7.71
C LYS A 151 1.52 -18.38 -9.24
N ARG A 152 1.48 -17.17 -9.78
CA ARG A 152 1.91 -16.88 -11.16
C ARG A 152 3.39 -16.51 -11.12
N GLU A 153 4.20 -17.25 -11.84
CA GLU A 153 5.61 -16.88 -12.05
C GLU A 153 5.69 -15.45 -12.61
N GLY A 154 6.51 -14.61 -11.97
CA GLY A 154 6.68 -13.20 -12.36
C GLY A 154 5.71 -12.20 -11.72
N SER A 155 4.78 -12.62 -10.85
CA SER A 155 3.86 -11.74 -10.12
C SER A 155 4.15 -11.81 -8.63
N GLY A 156 5.26 -11.24 -8.20
CA GLY A 156 5.68 -11.25 -6.80
C GLY A 156 6.52 -10.04 -6.45
N GLN A 157 7.02 -10.03 -5.21
CA GLN A 157 8.00 -9.05 -4.79
C GLN A 157 9.26 -9.13 -5.68
N PRO A 158 9.96 -7.99 -5.91
CA PRO A 158 11.24 -7.99 -6.62
C PRO A 158 12.22 -8.97 -5.98
N ALA A 159 12.94 -9.76 -6.81
CA ALA A 159 13.78 -10.84 -6.32
C ALA A 159 14.90 -10.37 -5.38
N ALA A 160 15.43 -9.16 -5.59
CA ALA A 160 16.48 -8.55 -4.75
C ALA A 160 15.91 -7.68 -3.60
N LEU A 161 14.61 -7.77 -3.26
CA LEU A 161 14.05 -7.02 -2.17
C LEU A 161 14.64 -7.48 -0.83
N GLY A 162 15.23 -6.53 -0.09
CA GLY A 162 15.84 -6.81 1.21
C GLY A 162 17.26 -7.39 1.13
N LEU A 163 17.78 -7.64 -0.05
CA LEU A 163 19.17 -8.08 -0.23
C LEU A 163 20.08 -6.86 -0.34
N ASN A 164 21.18 -6.90 0.42
CA ASN A 164 22.25 -5.93 0.27
C ASN A 164 23.07 -6.30 -0.97
N TYR A 165 23.37 -5.31 -1.78
CA TYR A 165 24.23 -5.48 -2.95
C TYR A 165 25.57 -4.79 -2.68
N PHE A 166 26.64 -5.56 -2.66
CA PHE A 166 28.01 -5.09 -2.57
C PHE A 166 28.73 -5.36 -3.90
N ARG A 167 29.36 -4.34 -4.45
CA ARG A 167 30.04 -4.41 -5.75
C ARG A 167 31.27 -5.29 -5.70
N GLU A 168 31.83 -5.48 -4.50
CA GLU A 168 33.08 -6.22 -4.26
C GLU A 168 32.88 -7.75 -4.12
N GLU A 169 31.63 -8.21 -3.98
CA GLU A 169 31.29 -9.64 -3.85
C GLU A 169 30.98 -10.32 -5.20
N ARG A 170 31.61 -9.85 -6.27
CA ARG A 170 31.31 -10.31 -7.62
C ARG A 170 32.27 -11.45 -8.02
#